data_68e973d91514818fe6acf9b3d8ca995c
#
_entry.id   68e973d91514818fe6acf9b3d8ca995c
#
_cell.length_a   1.000
_cell.length_b   1.000
_cell.length_c   1.000
_cell.angle_alpha   90.00
_cell.angle_beta   90.00
_cell.angle_gamma   90.00
#
_symmetry.space_group_name_H-M   'P 1'
#
loop_
_entity.id
_entity.type
_entity.pdbx_description
1 polymer ?
#
loop_
_entity_poly.entity_id
_entity_poly.type
_entity_poly.pdbx_seq_one_letter_code
_entity_poly.pdbx_strand_id
1 'polypeptide(L)'
;MVTENAIQREWSGNNLILVLGIGPLLVGVTTFNAAVVMAIIFALTLLIMALVIPLLRNLIPLELRLSMILTCAVTVVTIIHLLLQALFYEYSLLTGMYSNLVAVNCLLLVCAEEEWLSTTVPASLKQAMLLSMGVCILLVLIGAVREYSPLHLLRQAPGAFLLLASVIAGAQWLAARGKQISSVSA
;
A
#
# COMPACT_ATOMS: atom_id res chain seq x y z
N MET A 1 -0.11 -23.37 -23.13
CA MET A 1 -1.16 -23.58 -22.10
C MET A 1 -0.63 -23.54 -20.65
N VAL A 2 0.50 -24.16 -20.30
CA VAL A 2 1.03 -24.14 -18.91
C VAL A 2 1.60 -22.79 -18.50
N THR A 3 2.25 -22.06 -19.41
CA THR A 3 2.85 -20.74 -19.16
C THR A 3 1.83 -19.62 -18.99
N GLU A 4 0.71 -19.71 -19.69
CA GLU A 4 -0.36 -18.69 -19.64
C GLU A 4 -1.14 -18.72 -18.32
N ASN A 5 -1.36 -19.94 -17.78
CA ASN A 5 -1.99 -20.12 -16.48
C ASN A 5 -1.07 -19.71 -15.29
N ALA A 6 0.25 -19.83 -15.45
CA ALA A 6 1.22 -19.36 -14.45
C ALA A 6 1.25 -17.83 -14.38
N ILE A 7 1.29 -17.15 -15.53
CA ILE A 7 1.27 -15.68 -15.60
C ILE A 7 -0.06 -15.11 -15.08
N GLN A 8 -1.18 -15.76 -15.37
CA GLN A 8 -2.48 -15.37 -14.81
C GLN A 8 -2.56 -15.57 -13.29
N ARG A 9 -1.92 -16.62 -12.75
CA ARG A 9 -1.85 -16.87 -11.30
C ARG A 9 -1.01 -15.83 -10.57
N GLU A 10 0.15 -15.48 -11.11
CA GLU A 10 1.00 -14.43 -10.53
C GLU A 10 0.31 -13.06 -10.55
N TRP A 11 -0.35 -12.71 -11.67
CA TRP A 11 -1.11 -11.47 -11.76
C TRP A 11 -2.32 -11.42 -10.83
N SER A 12 -3.00 -12.54 -10.64
CA SER A 12 -4.15 -12.63 -9.73
C SER A 12 -3.72 -12.53 -8.25
N GLY A 13 -2.59 -13.14 -7.89
CA GLY A 13 -2.05 -13.10 -6.53
C GLY A 13 -1.57 -11.69 -6.13
N ASN A 14 -0.76 -11.06 -6.96
CA ASN A 14 -0.25 -9.71 -6.70
C ASN A 14 -1.36 -8.66 -6.61
N ASN A 15 -2.38 -8.77 -7.46
CA ASN A 15 -3.52 -7.83 -7.41
C ASN A 15 -4.36 -8.00 -6.14
N LEU A 16 -4.55 -9.22 -5.64
CA LEU A 16 -5.26 -9.48 -4.39
C LEU A 16 -4.52 -8.88 -3.19
N ILE A 17 -3.20 -9.02 -3.13
CA ILE A 17 -2.37 -8.46 -2.05
C ILE A 17 -2.43 -6.93 -2.06
N LEU A 18 -2.37 -6.30 -3.24
CA LEU A 18 -2.54 -4.85 -3.39
C LEU A 18 -3.92 -4.39 -2.90
N VAL A 19 -4.98 -5.09 -3.29
CA VAL A 19 -6.37 -4.75 -2.88
C VAL A 19 -6.55 -4.88 -1.39
N LEU A 20 -6.10 -6.00 -0.81
CA LEU A 20 -6.17 -6.24 0.63
C LEU A 20 -5.33 -5.24 1.42
N GLY A 21 -4.14 -4.85 0.91
CA GLY A 21 -3.26 -3.89 1.56
C GLY A 21 -3.81 -2.46 1.51
N ILE A 22 -4.48 -2.06 0.44
CA ILE A 22 -5.02 -0.71 0.30
C ILE A 22 -6.34 -0.55 1.05
N GLY A 23 -7.13 -1.63 1.20
CA GLY A 23 -8.45 -1.60 1.83
C GLY A 23 -8.50 -0.87 3.18
N PRO A 24 -7.70 -1.25 4.18
CA PRO A 24 -7.68 -0.60 5.49
C PRO A 24 -7.29 0.88 5.42
N LEU A 25 -6.38 1.27 4.52
CA LEU A 25 -5.94 2.65 4.36
C LEU A 25 -7.05 3.56 3.83
N LEU A 26 -7.92 3.03 2.96
CA LEU A 26 -9.03 3.78 2.37
C LEU A 26 -10.08 4.21 3.38
N VAL A 27 -10.24 3.48 4.47
CA VAL A 27 -11.19 3.85 5.53
C VAL A 27 -10.80 5.18 6.17
N GLY A 28 -9.48 5.42 6.36
CA GLY A 28 -8.95 6.67 6.91
C GLY A 28 -8.95 7.86 5.94
N VAL A 29 -9.09 7.60 4.63
CA VAL A 29 -9.03 8.61 3.58
C VAL A 29 -10.42 9.20 3.34
N THR A 30 -10.87 10.14 4.16
CA THR A 30 -12.18 10.80 4.03
C THR A 30 -12.15 12.08 3.21
N THR A 31 -11.02 12.79 3.22
CA THR A 31 -10.78 14.05 2.51
C THR A 31 -9.46 13.98 1.73
N PHE A 32 -9.27 14.91 0.81
CA PHE A 32 -8.01 15.03 0.05
C PHE A 32 -6.80 15.22 0.97
N ASN A 33 -6.92 16.09 1.97
CA ASN A 33 -5.86 16.35 2.94
C ASN A 33 -5.52 15.08 3.76
N ALA A 34 -6.53 14.34 4.21
CA ALA A 34 -6.32 13.07 4.90
C ALA A 34 -5.64 12.03 3.99
N ALA A 35 -5.99 12.00 2.69
CA ALA A 35 -5.35 11.13 1.70
C ALA A 35 -3.86 11.42 1.55
N VAL A 36 -3.49 12.70 1.44
CA VAL A 36 -2.09 13.13 1.31
C VAL A 36 -1.30 12.77 2.56
N VAL A 37 -1.83 13.03 3.75
CA VAL A 37 -1.15 12.71 5.01
C VAL A 37 -0.98 11.19 5.15
N MET A 38 -2.01 10.39 4.87
CA MET A 38 -1.92 8.93 4.91
C MET A 38 -0.91 8.38 3.88
N ALA A 39 -0.88 8.95 2.68
CA ALA A 39 0.09 8.59 1.65
C ALA A 39 1.53 8.86 2.10
N ILE A 40 1.79 10.00 2.75
CA ILE A 40 3.11 10.34 3.30
C ILE A 40 3.51 9.37 4.42
N ILE A 41 2.61 9.09 5.37
CA ILE A 41 2.87 8.14 6.46
C ILE A 41 3.21 6.75 5.89
N PHE A 42 2.42 6.28 4.91
CA PHE A 42 2.63 4.99 4.27
C PHE A 42 3.96 4.94 3.52
N ALA A 43 4.29 5.97 2.72
CA ALA A 43 5.56 6.05 1.99
C ALA A 43 6.76 6.06 2.92
N LEU A 44 6.73 6.89 3.98
CA LEU A 44 7.82 6.94 4.97
C LEU A 44 7.99 5.60 5.67
N THR A 45 6.90 4.95 6.05
CA THR A 45 6.94 3.62 6.69
C THR A 45 7.58 2.59 5.76
N LEU A 46 7.17 2.52 4.48
CA LEU A 46 7.76 1.61 3.48
C LEU A 46 9.25 1.85 3.30
N LEU A 47 9.66 3.12 3.15
CA LEU A 47 11.08 3.47 2.94
C LEU A 47 11.95 3.10 4.15
N ILE A 48 11.49 3.40 5.36
CA ILE A 48 12.21 3.06 6.59
C ILE A 48 12.29 1.55 6.76
N MET A 49 11.19 0.82 6.52
CA MET A 49 11.16 -0.64 6.63
C MET A 49 12.05 -1.30 5.56
N ALA A 50 12.08 -0.79 4.33
CA ALA A 50 12.97 -1.26 3.27
C ALA A 50 14.47 -1.03 3.57
N LEU A 51 14.79 -0.08 4.46
CA LEU A 51 16.13 0.13 4.98
C LEU A 51 16.42 -0.82 6.15
N VAL A 52 15.51 -0.93 7.10
CA VAL A 52 15.71 -1.63 8.39
C VAL A 52 15.72 -3.15 8.20
N ILE A 53 14.78 -3.71 7.43
CA ILE A 53 14.64 -5.18 7.29
C ILE A 53 15.88 -5.85 6.69
N PRO A 54 16.48 -5.39 5.59
CA PRO A 54 17.69 -6.00 5.06
C PRO A 54 18.89 -5.92 6.02
N LEU A 55 18.96 -4.87 6.86
CA LEU A 55 19.99 -4.71 7.87
C LEU A 55 19.82 -5.72 9.01
N LEU A 56 18.58 -5.99 9.42
CA LEU A 56 18.26 -6.92 10.52
C LEU A 56 18.21 -8.38 10.07
N ARG A 57 18.27 -8.69 8.78
CA ARG A 57 18.04 -10.06 8.25
C ARG A 57 18.88 -11.15 8.91
N ASN A 58 20.13 -10.83 9.30
CA ASN A 58 21.04 -11.79 9.91
C ASN A 58 20.72 -12.07 11.39
N LEU A 59 19.89 -11.23 12.03
CA LEU A 59 19.46 -11.35 13.42
C LEU A 59 18.08 -12.01 13.56
N ILE A 60 17.35 -12.14 12.45
CA ILE A 60 15.98 -12.64 12.44
C ILE A 60 15.96 -14.16 12.24
N PRO A 61 15.62 -14.96 13.28
CA PRO A 61 15.43 -16.39 13.12
C PRO A 61 14.18 -16.69 12.30
N LEU A 62 14.21 -17.75 11.50
CA LEU A 62 13.12 -18.13 10.58
C LEU A 62 11.76 -18.29 11.27
N GLU A 63 11.76 -18.82 12.50
CA GLU A 63 10.55 -19.09 13.26
C GLU A 63 9.83 -17.83 13.79
N LEU A 64 10.58 -16.73 13.99
CA LEU A 64 10.05 -15.49 14.58
C LEU A 64 9.95 -14.35 13.55
N ARG A 65 10.14 -14.65 12.27
CA ARG A 65 10.31 -13.69 11.18
C ARG A 65 9.14 -12.71 11.09
N LEU A 66 7.92 -13.20 10.99
CA LEU A 66 6.73 -12.36 10.90
C LEU A 66 6.53 -11.49 12.15
N SER A 67 6.75 -12.05 13.34
CA SER A 67 6.59 -11.29 14.60
C SER A 67 7.60 -10.16 14.73
N MET A 68 8.85 -10.38 14.30
CA MET A 68 9.89 -9.36 14.32
C MET A 68 9.64 -8.26 13.30
N ILE A 69 9.22 -8.62 12.08
CA ILE A 69 8.82 -7.65 11.05
C ILE A 69 7.66 -6.79 11.56
N LEU A 70 6.63 -7.40 12.13
CA LEU A 70 5.47 -6.69 12.67
C LEU A 70 5.88 -5.75 13.81
N THR A 71 6.74 -6.19 14.73
CA THR A 71 7.25 -5.34 15.82
C THR A 71 8.03 -4.14 15.28
N CYS A 72 8.89 -4.34 14.30
CA CYS A 72 9.59 -3.25 13.62
C CYS A 72 8.61 -2.28 12.94
N ALA A 73 7.61 -2.80 12.23
CA ALA A 73 6.60 -1.98 11.55
C ALA A 73 5.81 -1.11 12.55
N VAL A 74 5.35 -1.72 13.65
CA VAL A 74 4.63 -0.99 14.71
C VAL A 74 5.52 0.10 15.32
N THR A 75 6.78 -0.21 15.61
CA THR A 75 7.73 0.76 16.16
C THR A 75 7.94 1.94 15.22
N VAL A 76 8.17 1.69 13.94
CA VAL A 76 8.39 2.74 12.92
C VAL A 76 7.14 3.61 12.78
N VAL A 77 5.96 3.01 12.65
CA VAL A 77 4.70 3.76 12.52
C VAL A 77 4.42 4.59 13.77
N THR A 78 4.68 4.04 14.96
CA THR A 78 4.50 4.80 16.22
C THR A 78 5.42 6.01 16.28
N ILE A 79 6.68 5.87 15.90
CA ILE A 79 7.63 7.00 15.86
C ILE A 79 7.14 8.06 14.87
N ILE A 80 6.73 7.67 13.66
CA ILE A 80 6.20 8.58 12.65
C ILE A 80 4.96 9.31 13.18
N HIS A 81 4.04 8.57 13.82
CA HIS A 81 2.81 9.13 14.38
C HIS A 81 3.10 10.14 15.51
N LEU A 82 4.02 9.83 16.42
CA LEU A 82 4.44 10.76 17.49
C LEU A 82 5.11 12.01 16.94
N LEU A 83 5.95 11.87 15.91
CA LEU A 83 6.56 13.02 15.22
C LEU A 83 5.50 13.88 14.54
N LEU A 84 4.52 13.26 13.90
CA LEU A 84 3.41 13.98 13.29
C LEU A 84 2.60 14.74 14.33
N GLN A 85 2.31 14.13 15.48
CA GLN A 85 1.61 14.80 16.58
C GLN A 85 2.42 15.97 17.17
N ALA A 86 3.74 15.82 17.28
CA ALA A 86 4.60 16.85 17.85
C ALA A 86 4.77 18.06 16.93
N LEU A 87 4.89 17.83 15.61
CA LEU A 87 5.22 18.86 14.63
C LEU A 87 3.98 19.42 13.92
N PHE A 88 2.98 18.57 13.69
CA PHE A 88 1.81 18.87 12.86
C PHE A 88 0.52 18.29 13.47
N TYR A 89 0.17 18.75 14.65
CA TYR A 89 -0.96 18.23 15.44
C TYR A 89 -2.28 18.22 14.66
N GLU A 90 -2.58 19.27 13.91
CA GLU A 90 -3.82 19.36 13.12
C GLU A 90 -3.93 18.24 12.06
N TYR A 91 -2.81 17.89 11.41
CA TYR A 91 -2.79 16.81 10.42
C TYR A 91 -2.88 15.43 11.07
N SER A 92 -2.39 15.28 12.31
CA SER A 92 -2.54 14.03 13.06
C SER A 92 -4.00 13.75 13.40
N LEU A 93 -4.81 14.77 13.63
CA LEU A 93 -6.25 14.63 13.87
C LEU A 93 -7.00 14.15 12.63
N LEU A 94 -6.55 14.50 11.41
CA LEU A 94 -7.18 14.07 10.16
C LEU A 94 -7.04 12.56 9.93
N THR A 95 -5.93 11.98 10.32
CA THR A 95 -5.67 10.54 10.16
C THR A 95 -6.13 9.73 11.37
N GLY A 96 -6.15 10.35 12.56
CA GLY A 96 -6.60 9.74 13.81
C GLY A 96 -5.96 8.37 14.07
N MET A 97 -6.77 7.40 14.48
CA MET A 97 -6.31 6.02 14.73
C MET A 97 -5.96 5.23 13.46
N TYR A 98 -6.37 5.71 12.27
CA TYR A 98 -6.17 4.98 11.02
C TYR A 98 -4.71 4.91 10.59
N SER A 99 -3.86 5.85 11.03
CA SER A 99 -2.41 5.80 10.76
C SER A 99 -1.76 4.53 11.32
N ASN A 100 -2.25 3.99 12.43
CA ASN A 100 -1.71 2.77 13.03
C ASN A 100 -2.03 1.50 12.20
N LEU A 101 -3.06 1.54 11.33
CA LEU A 101 -3.37 0.44 10.41
C LEU A 101 -2.29 0.24 9.34
N VAL A 102 -1.43 1.25 9.12
CA VAL A 102 -0.27 1.12 8.23
C VAL A 102 0.69 0.03 8.72
N ALA A 103 0.86 -0.13 10.03
CA ALA A 103 1.78 -1.12 10.62
C ALA A 103 1.34 -2.58 10.34
N VAL A 104 0.04 -2.84 10.36
CA VAL A 104 -0.55 -4.17 10.12
C VAL A 104 -0.97 -4.35 8.66
N ASN A 105 -0.50 -3.48 7.76
CA ASN A 105 -0.82 -3.55 6.36
C ASN A 105 -0.18 -4.78 5.72
N CYS A 106 -1.01 -5.65 5.12
CA CYS A 106 -0.53 -6.89 4.51
C CYS A 106 0.43 -6.65 3.34
N LEU A 107 0.28 -5.56 2.59
CA LEU A 107 1.21 -5.20 1.51
C LEU A 107 2.62 -4.95 2.05
N LEU A 108 2.75 -4.19 3.14
CA LEU A 108 4.02 -3.93 3.80
C LEU A 108 4.64 -5.22 4.34
N LEU A 109 3.83 -6.05 5.00
CA LEU A 109 4.30 -7.30 5.61
C LEU A 109 4.79 -8.31 4.57
N VAL A 110 4.06 -8.47 3.46
CA VAL A 110 4.45 -9.36 2.36
C VAL A 110 5.74 -8.89 1.70
N CYS A 111 5.87 -7.60 1.37
CA CYS A 111 7.11 -7.06 0.80
C CYS A 111 8.30 -7.23 1.76
N ALA A 112 8.09 -7.02 3.06
CA ALA A 112 9.14 -7.17 4.05
C ALA A 112 9.59 -8.64 4.19
N GLU A 113 8.66 -9.59 4.17
CA GLU A 113 8.94 -11.00 4.38
C GLU A 113 9.49 -11.67 3.12
N GLU A 114 8.86 -11.49 1.97
CA GLU A 114 9.22 -12.22 0.76
C GLU A 114 10.39 -11.59 0.01
N GLU A 115 10.43 -10.25 -0.07
CA GLU A 115 11.35 -9.55 -0.94
C GLU A 115 12.55 -8.95 -0.20
N TRP A 116 12.32 -8.16 0.87
CA TRP A 116 13.39 -7.37 1.49
C TRP A 116 14.37 -8.18 2.35
N LEU A 117 13.95 -9.32 2.87
CA LEU A 117 14.84 -10.23 3.57
C LEU A 117 15.82 -10.96 2.64
N SER A 118 15.48 -11.12 1.36
CA SER A 118 16.31 -11.82 0.38
C SER A 118 17.17 -10.89 -0.47
N THR A 119 16.89 -9.57 -0.47
CA THR A 119 17.53 -8.59 -1.34
C THR A 119 18.53 -7.69 -0.62
N THR A 120 19.29 -6.91 -1.41
CA THR A 120 20.21 -5.90 -0.89
C THR A 120 19.48 -4.59 -0.58
N VAL A 121 20.00 -3.79 0.38
CA VAL A 121 19.42 -2.50 0.77
C VAL A 121 19.03 -1.59 -0.42
N PRO A 122 19.93 -1.37 -1.43
CA PRO A 122 19.55 -0.49 -2.55
C PRO A 122 18.43 -1.06 -3.42
N ALA A 123 18.33 -2.39 -3.55
CA ALA A 123 17.27 -3.03 -4.32
C ALA A 123 15.92 -2.90 -3.59
N SER A 124 15.91 -3.17 -2.28
CA SER A 124 14.71 -3.00 -1.43
C SER A 124 14.21 -1.56 -1.43
N LEU A 125 15.12 -0.59 -1.35
CA LEU A 125 14.78 0.83 -1.35
C LEU A 125 14.16 1.25 -2.69
N LYS A 126 14.75 0.83 -3.83
CA LYS A 126 14.18 1.10 -5.16
C LYS A 126 12.76 0.53 -5.29
N GLN A 127 12.55 -0.67 -4.81
CA GLN A 127 11.26 -1.34 -4.85
C GLN A 127 10.23 -0.64 -3.96
N ALA A 128 10.62 -0.27 -2.72
CA ALA A 128 9.78 0.50 -1.81
C ALA A 128 9.39 1.87 -2.41
N MET A 129 10.30 2.55 -3.11
CA MET A 129 9.99 3.80 -3.82
C MET A 129 8.95 3.62 -4.91
N LEU A 130 9.10 2.61 -5.76
CA LEU A 130 8.13 2.33 -6.83
C LEU A 130 6.75 1.97 -6.26
N LEU A 131 6.73 1.11 -5.24
CA LEU A 131 5.49 0.68 -4.59
C LEU A 131 4.80 1.84 -3.87
N SER A 132 5.54 2.63 -3.09
CA SER A 132 5.00 3.79 -2.37
C SER A 132 4.43 4.83 -3.34
N MET A 133 5.11 5.09 -4.46
CA MET A 133 4.62 6.02 -5.49
C MET A 133 3.28 5.56 -6.08
N GLY A 134 3.16 4.27 -6.41
CA GLY A 134 1.91 3.70 -6.93
C GLY A 134 0.75 3.81 -5.94
N VAL A 135 0.98 3.43 -4.69
CA VAL A 135 -0.04 3.50 -3.62
C VAL A 135 -0.40 4.95 -3.28
N CYS A 136 0.59 5.86 -3.20
CA CYS A 136 0.34 7.28 -2.96
C CYS A 136 -0.56 7.91 -4.03
N ILE A 137 -0.25 7.67 -5.31
CA ILE A 137 -1.08 8.17 -6.42
C ILE A 137 -2.52 7.64 -6.27
N LEU A 138 -2.68 6.38 -5.97
CA LEU A 138 -3.99 5.75 -5.84
C LEU A 138 -4.77 6.32 -4.64
N LEU A 139 -4.14 6.49 -3.47
CA LEU A 139 -4.77 7.07 -2.29
C LEU A 139 -5.22 8.51 -2.54
N VAL A 140 -4.36 9.33 -3.17
CA VAL A 140 -4.65 10.73 -3.50
C VAL A 140 -5.78 10.82 -4.52
N LEU A 141 -5.79 9.98 -5.56
CA LEU A 141 -6.87 9.94 -6.55
C LEU A 141 -8.21 9.58 -5.90
N ILE A 142 -8.25 8.54 -5.06
CA ILE A 142 -9.48 8.14 -4.36
C ILE A 142 -9.93 9.23 -3.39
N GLY A 143 -9.01 9.86 -2.65
CA GLY A 143 -9.32 10.98 -1.77
C GLY A 143 -9.93 12.17 -2.52
N ALA A 144 -9.35 12.51 -3.67
CA ALA A 144 -9.89 13.57 -4.54
C ALA A 144 -11.30 13.23 -5.04
N VAL A 145 -11.51 12.03 -5.57
CA VAL A 145 -12.83 11.60 -6.05
C VAL A 145 -13.87 11.63 -4.93
N ARG A 146 -13.51 11.22 -3.72
CA ARG A 146 -14.42 11.24 -2.55
C ARG A 146 -14.80 12.65 -2.12
N GLU A 147 -13.87 13.58 -2.16
CA GLU A 147 -14.12 14.96 -1.76
C GLU A 147 -15.00 15.70 -2.78
N TYR A 148 -14.69 15.54 -4.08
CA TYR A 148 -15.44 16.21 -5.16
C TYR A 148 -16.75 15.52 -5.52
N SER A 149 -16.99 14.29 -5.06
CA SER A 149 -18.23 13.58 -5.39
C SER A 149 -19.43 14.14 -4.61
N PRO A 150 -20.56 14.45 -5.29
CA PRO A 150 -21.78 14.89 -4.65
C PRO A 150 -22.53 13.75 -3.93
N LEU A 151 -22.12 12.50 -4.15
CA LEU A 151 -22.77 11.31 -3.59
C LEU A 151 -22.35 11.07 -2.14
N HIS A 152 -23.26 11.27 -1.21
CA HIS A 152 -23.06 11.06 0.22
C HIS A 152 -22.58 9.63 0.55
N LEU A 153 -22.98 8.65 -0.27
CA LEU A 153 -22.60 7.25 -0.14
C LEU A 153 -21.09 7.03 -0.34
N LEU A 154 -20.44 7.79 -1.24
CA LEU A 154 -19.01 7.65 -1.52
C LEU A 154 -18.13 8.22 -0.40
N ARG A 155 -18.67 9.12 0.43
CA ARG A 155 -17.97 9.65 1.60
C ARG A 155 -17.91 8.68 2.78
N GLN A 156 -18.81 7.68 2.81
CA GLN A 156 -18.82 6.64 3.83
C GLN A 156 -17.83 5.50 3.50
N ALA A 157 -17.47 4.70 4.50
CA ALA A 157 -16.53 3.58 4.35
C ALA A 157 -16.92 2.58 3.23
N PRO A 158 -18.21 2.18 3.06
CA PRO A 158 -18.60 1.29 1.95
C PRO A 158 -18.32 1.87 0.57
N GLY A 159 -18.47 3.20 0.41
CA GLY A 159 -18.21 3.88 -0.86
C GLY A 159 -16.74 3.83 -1.28
N ALA A 160 -15.81 3.82 -0.32
CA ALA A 160 -14.39 3.68 -0.61
C ALA A 160 -14.05 2.33 -1.27
N PHE A 161 -14.69 1.25 -0.82
CA PHE A 161 -14.50 -0.08 -1.41
C PHE A 161 -15.12 -0.18 -2.81
N LEU A 162 -16.26 0.47 -3.06
CA LEU A 162 -16.86 0.56 -4.40
C LEU A 162 -15.94 1.31 -5.37
N LEU A 163 -15.33 2.42 -4.93
CA LEU A 163 -14.36 3.15 -5.74
C LEU A 163 -13.12 2.29 -6.02
N LEU A 164 -12.58 1.61 -5.02
CA LEU A 164 -11.45 0.70 -5.21
C LEU A 164 -11.79 -0.40 -6.22
N ALA A 165 -12.94 -1.04 -6.08
CA ALA A 165 -13.40 -2.07 -7.00
C ALA A 165 -13.54 -1.54 -8.44
N SER A 166 -14.08 -0.33 -8.62
CA SER A 166 -14.21 0.30 -9.94
C SER A 166 -12.86 0.65 -10.58
N VAL A 167 -11.89 1.12 -9.79
CA VAL A 167 -10.53 1.40 -10.27
C VAL A 167 -9.82 0.12 -10.70
N ILE A 168 -9.94 -0.95 -9.91
CA ILE A 168 -9.34 -2.25 -10.23
C ILE A 168 -9.98 -2.86 -11.48
N ALA A 169 -11.31 -2.84 -11.57
CA ALA A 169 -12.03 -3.32 -12.75
C ALA A 169 -11.64 -2.54 -14.01
N GLY A 170 -11.49 -1.21 -13.90
CA GLY A 170 -11.03 -0.36 -14.98
C GLY A 170 -9.59 -0.68 -15.41
N ALA A 171 -8.67 -0.86 -14.46
CA ALA A 171 -7.30 -1.24 -14.73
C ALA A 171 -7.19 -2.60 -15.42
N GLN A 172 -7.95 -3.59 -14.96
CA GLN A 172 -8.01 -4.92 -15.57
C GLN A 172 -8.57 -4.88 -16.99
N TRP A 173 -9.62 -4.08 -17.20
CA TRP A 173 -10.21 -3.92 -18.53
C TRP A 173 -9.25 -3.26 -19.52
N LEU A 174 -8.51 -2.22 -19.11
CA LEU A 174 -7.46 -1.58 -19.92
C LEU A 174 -6.32 -2.55 -20.24
N ALA A 175 -5.87 -3.34 -19.25
CA ALA A 175 -4.83 -4.34 -19.45
C ALA A 175 -5.28 -5.46 -20.42
N ALA A 176 -6.54 -5.89 -20.35
CA ALA A 176 -7.11 -6.86 -21.27
C ALA A 176 -7.19 -6.32 -22.72
N ARG A 177 -7.57 -5.05 -22.90
CA ARG A 177 -7.56 -4.41 -24.23
C ARG A 177 -6.16 -4.25 -24.83
N GLY A 178 -5.16 -3.89 -24.02
CA GLY A 178 -3.78 -3.79 -24.47
C GLY A 178 -3.23 -5.11 -25.02
N LYS A 179 -3.60 -6.24 -24.40
CA LYS A 179 -3.23 -7.58 -24.88
C LYS A 179 -3.91 -7.94 -26.21
N GLN A 180 -5.18 -7.57 -26.41
CA GLN A 180 -5.87 -7.82 -27.68
C GLN A 180 -5.27 -7.04 -28.85
N ILE A 181 -4.83 -5.80 -28.64
CA ILE A 181 -4.19 -4.99 -29.70
C ILE A 181 -2.83 -5.59 -30.08
N SER A 182 -2.05 -6.08 -29.11
CA SER A 182 -0.75 -6.71 -29.36
C SER A 182 -0.87 -8.07 -30.11
N SER A 183 -1.96 -8.82 -29.90
CA SER A 183 -2.20 -10.08 -30.61
C SER A 183 -2.75 -9.93 -32.04
N VAL A 184 -3.25 -8.74 -32.41
CA VAL A 184 -3.75 -8.44 -33.77
C VAL A 184 -2.63 -7.86 -34.65
N SER A 185 -1.54 -7.35 -34.02
CA SER A 185 -0.39 -6.77 -34.74
C SER A 185 0.79 -7.74 -34.94
N ALA A 186 0.68 -8.99 -34.49
CA ALA A 186 1.63 -10.09 -34.69
C ALA A 186 1.08 -11.17 -35.62
#